data_00c210d3858c8b08b398960b8dfe37e2
#
_entry.id   00c210d3858c8b08b398960b8dfe37e2
#
_cell.length_a   1.000
_cell.length_b   1.000
_cell.length_c   1.000
_cell.angle_alpha   90.00
_cell.angle_beta   90.00
_cell.angle_gamma   90.00
#
_symmetry.space_group_name_H-M   'P 1'
#
loop_
_entity.id
_entity.type
_entity.pdbx_description
1 polymer ?
#
loop_
_entity_poly.entity_id
_entity_poly.type
_entity_poly.pdbx_seq_one_letter_code
_entity_poly.pdbx_strand_id
1 'polypeptide(L)'
;MKASVNQKTLLLAQFAMLLALEAIVCFTPLGSLPAFGPIVATLGMVPVIIAAVILGTGAGAAMGFFAGLFSFCVWTFVPPSPLAFVFTPFYSAGPIERNYWSLAICFIPRILVGVVTGLCFSLFTRLKWKNVIAYGLSGVLGSLTNTLLVLGGIYVFFGQSYADAIKTSFNLLLGLIGLNILTSGIPEAVIGGVAAYAICYPIKKHMSHSFE
;
A
#
# COMPACT_ATOMS: atom_id res chain seq x y z
N MET A 1 19.72 12.78 34.59
CA MET A 1 18.30 12.39 34.63
C MET A 1 17.88 11.94 33.21
N LYS A 2 17.75 10.63 32.95
CA LYS A 2 17.12 10.14 31.72
C LYS A 2 15.59 10.35 31.89
N ALA A 3 15.02 11.32 31.18
CA ALA A 3 13.58 11.49 31.15
C ALA A 3 12.97 10.20 30.56
N SER A 4 12.17 9.50 31.33
CA SER A 4 11.44 8.33 30.85
C SER A 4 10.37 8.82 29.88
N VAL A 5 10.65 8.71 28.59
CA VAL A 5 9.67 9.03 27.56
C VAL A 5 8.52 8.04 27.67
N ASN A 6 7.29 8.54 27.79
CA ASN A 6 6.10 7.69 27.85
C ASN A 6 6.01 6.87 26.53
N GLN A 7 5.90 5.56 26.66
CA GLN A 7 5.83 4.67 25.49
C GLN A 7 4.71 5.04 24.52
N LYS A 8 3.57 5.52 25.02
CA LYS A 8 2.47 5.99 24.15
C LYS A 8 2.87 7.22 23.33
N THR A 9 3.61 8.14 23.92
CA THR A 9 4.12 9.34 23.24
C THR A 9 5.14 8.97 22.17
N LEU A 10 6.01 7.99 22.47
CA LEU A 10 6.98 7.49 21.48
C LEU A 10 6.31 6.84 20.28
N LEU A 11 5.32 5.96 20.50
CA LEU A 11 4.55 5.31 19.44
C LEU A 11 3.81 6.34 18.59
N LEU A 12 3.21 7.36 19.21
CA LEU A 12 2.51 8.42 18.51
C LEU A 12 3.47 9.25 17.64
N ALA A 13 4.65 9.58 18.15
CA ALA A 13 5.67 10.32 17.41
C ALA A 13 6.19 9.51 16.20
N GLN A 14 6.45 8.21 16.39
CA GLN A 14 6.85 7.32 15.30
C GLN A 14 5.76 7.19 14.22
N PHE A 15 4.51 7.05 14.65
CA PHE A 15 3.37 7.01 13.73
C PHE A 15 3.22 8.31 12.94
N ALA A 16 3.32 9.46 13.61
CA ALA A 16 3.23 10.79 12.99
C ALA A 16 4.34 11.02 11.96
N MET A 17 5.57 10.57 12.27
CA MET A 17 6.70 10.66 11.34
C MET A 17 6.47 9.79 10.09
N LEU A 18 6.00 8.56 10.25
CA LEU A 18 5.66 7.67 9.13
C LEU A 18 4.48 8.23 8.32
N LEU A 19 3.50 8.86 8.99
CA LEU A 19 2.37 9.51 8.32
C LEU A 19 2.82 10.71 7.48
N ALA A 20 3.78 11.49 7.96
CA ALA A 20 4.37 12.58 7.19
C ALA A 20 5.14 12.06 5.95
N LEU A 21 5.88 10.96 6.09
CA LEU A 21 6.52 10.29 4.95
C LEU A 21 5.49 9.77 3.94
N GLU A 22 4.41 9.16 4.42
CA GLU A 22 3.30 8.71 3.56
C GLU A 22 2.68 9.87 2.77
N ALA A 23 2.46 11.01 3.44
CA ALA A 23 1.96 12.21 2.78
C ALA A 23 2.93 12.68 1.67
N ILE A 24 4.23 12.76 1.97
CA ILE A 24 5.25 13.14 0.97
C ILE A 24 5.21 12.18 -0.22
N VAL A 25 5.19 10.87 0.03
CA VAL A 25 5.15 9.85 -1.02
C VAL A 25 3.87 9.98 -1.87
N CYS A 26 2.72 10.20 -1.25
CA CYS A 26 1.45 10.30 -1.97
C CYS A 26 1.29 11.60 -2.78
N PHE A 27 1.75 12.74 -2.23
CA PHE A 27 1.53 14.06 -2.85
C PHE A 27 2.68 14.51 -3.76
N THR A 28 3.75 13.74 -3.87
CA THR A 28 4.89 14.08 -4.75
C THR A 28 5.14 12.99 -5.80
N PRO A 29 5.80 13.32 -6.92
CA PRO A 29 6.21 12.33 -7.91
C PRO A 29 7.18 11.27 -7.40
N LEU A 30 7.80 11.49 -6.22
CA LEU A 30 8.74 10.54 -5.59
C LEU A 30 8.07 9.19 -5.26
N GLY A 31 6.76 9.18 -5.05
CA GLY A 31 6.01 7.96 -4.77
C GLY A 31 5.65 7.14 -5.99
N SER A 32 5.80 7.67 -7.20
CA SER A 32 5.47 6.97 -8.44
C SER A 32 6.72 6.39 -9.08
N LEU A 33 6.74 5.07 -9.25
CA LEU A 33 7.77 4.41 -10.05
C LEU A 33 7.45 4.55 -11.53
N PRO A 34 8.47 4.52 -12.44
CA PRO A 34 8.23 4.53 -13.87
C PRO A 34 7.24 3.42 -14.26
N ALA A 35 6.12 3.79 -14.84
CA ALA A 35 5.07 2.84 -15.19
C ALA A 35 5.39 2.13 -16.50
N PHE A 36 5.37 0.80 -16.48
CA PHE A 36 5.28 -0.04 -17.65
C PHE A 36 3.84 -0.55 -17.82
N GLY A 37 2.86 0.39 -17.83
CA GLY A 37 1.46 0.01 -17.95
C GLY A 37 0.49 1.15 -17.59
N PRO A 38 -0.83 0.91 -17.68
CA PRO A 38 -1.85 1.91 -17.40
C PRO A 38 -1.97 2.27 -15.91
N ILE A 39 -1.44 1.44 -15.02
CA ILE A 39 -1.43 1.68 -13.57
C ILE A 39 0.02 1.87 -13.12
N VAL A 40 0.25 2.99 -12.44
CA VAL A 40 1.57 3.36 -11.91
C VAL A 40 1.84 2.56 -10.63
N ALA A 41 2.96 1.85 -10.57
CA ALA A 41 3.44 1.26 -9.32
C ALA A 41 3.82 2.37 -8.33
N THR A 42 3.43 2.23 -7.07
CA THR A 42 3.63 3.28 -6.07
C THR A 42 4.44 2.78 -4.88
N LEU A 43 5.30 3.64 -4.35
CA LEU A 43 6.01 3.40 -3.09
C LEU A 43 5.13 3.63 -1.85
N GLY A 44 3.88 4.07 -2.02
CA GLY A 44 2.94 4.40 -0.95
C GLY A 44 2.62 3.24 0.00
N MET A 45 2.93 1.99 -0.39
CA MET A 45 2.74 0.86 0.53
C MET A 45 3.90 0.70 1.53
N VAL A 46 5.06 1.32 1.28
CA VAL A 46 6.26 1.15 2.12
C VAL A 46 6.06 1.68 3.55
N PRO A 47 5.59 2.92 3.78
CA PRO A 47 5.32 3.39 5.15
C PRO A 47 4.23 2.57 5.87
N VAL A 48 3.22 2.06 5.14
CA VAL A 48 2.18 1.18 5.71
C VAL A 48 2.80 -0.13 6.21
N ILE A 49 3.66 -0.75 5.38
CA ILE A 49 4.39 -1.98 5.73
C ILE A 49 5.30 -1.74 6.95
N ILE A 50 6.05 -0.63 6.96
CA ILE A 50 6.93 -0.27 8.08
C ILE A 50 6.11 -0.07 9.37
N ALA A 51 5.01 0.66 9.32
CA ALA A 51 4.12 0.86 10.46
C ALA A 51 3.58 -0.48 11.00
N ALA A 52 3.14 -1.38 10.11
CA ALA A 52 2.63 -2.70 10.49
C ALA A 52 3.70 -3.57 11.19
N VAL A 53 4.95 -3.52 10.71
CA VAL A 53 6.05 -4.32 11.27
C VAL A 53 6.59 -3.73 12.57
N ILE A 54 6.77 -2.39 12.66
CA ILE A 54 7.39 -1.73 13.81
C ILE A 54 6.37 -1.48 14.92
N LEU A 55 5.22 -0.89 14.59
CA LEU A 55 4.22 -0.44 15.54
C LEU A 55 3.08 -1.45 15.75
N GLY A 56 3.03 -2.48 14.91
CA GLY A 56 2.05 -3.57 14.99
C GLY A 56 0.86 -3.44 14.02
N THR A 57 0.06 -4.50 13.97
CA THR A 57 -1.04 -4.67 12.99
C THR A 57 -2.06 -3.53 13.01
N GLY A 58 -2.45 -3.06 14.22
CA GLY A 58 -3.42 -1.97 14.35
C GLY A 58 -2.90 -0.64 13.81
N ALA A 59 -1.63 -0.31 14.07
CA ALA A 59 -0.98 0.88 13.53
C ALA A 59 -0.81 0.77 12.01
N GLY A 60 -0.47 -0.43 11.50
CA GLY A 60 -0.43 -0.69 10.06
C GLY A 60 -1.79 -0.47 9.37
N ALA A 61 -2.87 -0.97 9.96
CA ALA A 61 -4.23 -0.75 9.45
C ALA A 61 -4.62 0.73 9.45
N ALA A 62 -4.32 1.45 10.53
CA ALA A 62 -4.55 2.89 10.61
C ALA A 62 -3.72 3.66 9.57
N MET A 63 -2.44 3.31 9.38
CA MET A 63 -1.60 3.89 8.34
C MET A 63 -2.17 3.61 6.95
N GLY A 64 -2.64 2.39 6.69
CA GLY A 64 -3.32 2.03 5.45
C GLY A 64 -4.59 2.83 5.18
N PHE A 65 -5.36 3.16 6.23
CA PHE A 65 -6.51 4.07 6.11
C PHE A 65 -6.07 5.48 5.67
N PHE A 66 -5.03 6.04 6.28
CA PHE A 66 -4.51 7.35 5.87
C PHE A 66 -3.90 7.34 4.47
N ALA A 67 -3.20 6.26 4.09
CA ALA A 67 -2.72 6.06 2.72
C ALA A 67 -3.88 6.04 1.72
N GLY A 68 -4.98 5.37 2.07
CA GLY A 68 -6.23 5.41 1.29
C GLY A 68 -6.80 6.82 1.19
N LEU A 69 -6.83 7.56 2.29
CA LEU A 69 -7.31 8.94 2.33
C LEU A 69 -6.46 9.88 1.46
N PHE A 70 -5.14 9.81 1.55
CA PHE A 70 -4.23 10.60 0.71
C PHE A 70 -4.38 10.22 -0.77
N SER A 71 -4.43 8.93 -1.08
CA SER A 71 -4.70 8.45 -2.43
C SER A 71 -6.04 8.98 -2.95
N PHE A 72 -7.10 8.92 -2.15
CA PHE A 72 -8.41 9.48 -2.50
C PHE A 72 -8.34 10.97 -2.80
N CYS A 73 -7.63 11.76 -1.98
CA CYS A 73 -7.42 13.18 -2.22
C CYS A 73 -6.68 13.43 -3.54
N VAL A 74 -5.59 12.71 -3.79
CA VAL A 74 -4.81 12.86 -5.04
C VAL A 74 -5.68 12.53 -6.25
N TRP A 75 -6.37 11.38 -6.26
CA TRP A 75 -7.20 10.96 -7.38
C TRP A 75 -8.44 11.86 -7.60
N THR A 76 -8.88 12.57 -6.56
CA THR A 76 -10.02 13.50 -6.65
C THR A 76 -9.61 14.88 -7.15
N PHE A 77 -8.52 15.44 -6.60
CA PHE A 77 -8.14 16.84 -6.84
C PHE A 77 -7.03 17.03 -7.86
N VAL A 78 -6.13 16.05 -8.00
CA VAL A 78 -4.98 16.10 -8.93
C VAL A 78 -4.85 14.76 -9.65
N PRO A 79 -5.86 14.33 -10.41
CA PRO A 79 -5.89 13.00 -11.00
C PRO A 79 -4.70 12.78 -11.94
N PRO A 80 -3.83 11.78 -11.66
CA PRO A 80 -2.64 11.52 -12.49
C PRO A 80 -2.97 10.88 -13.84
N SER A 81 -4.19 10.36 -14.01
CA SER A 81 -4.65 9.75 -15.26
C SER A 81 -6.18 9.79 -15.39
N PRO A 82 -6.72 9.60 -16.61
CA PRO A 82 -8.16 9.50 -16.87
C PRO A 82 -8.84 8.32 -16.14
N LEU A 83 -8.07 7.39 -15.58
CA LEU A 83 -8.57 6.24 -14.82
C LEU A 83 -8.97 6.58 -13.37
N ALA A 84 -9.01 7.85 -13.02
CA ALA A 84 -9.34 8.34 -11.68
C ALA A 84 -10.72 7.86 -11.19
N PHE A 85 -11.68 7.62 -12.08
CA PHE A 85 -13.02 7.11 -11.72
C PHE A 85 -12.99 5.80 -10.94
N VAL A 86 -11.91 5.03 -11.05
CA VAL A 86 -11.73 3.78 -10.29
C VAL A 86 -11.45 4.04 -8.80
N PHE A 87 -10.85 5.17 -8.46
CA PHE A 87 -10.41 5.50 -7.10
C PHE A 87 -11.23 6.60 -6.43
N THR A 88 -12.07 7.33 -7.19
CA THR A 88 -12.93 8.39 -6.65
C THR A 88 -14.28 8.41 -7.37
N PRO A 89 -15.41 8.54 -6.63
CA PRO A 89 -16.73 8.66 -7.24
C PRO A 89 -16.99 10.08 -7.79
N PHE A 90 -16.11 11.04 -7.54
CA PHE A 90 -16.28 12.44 -7.94
C PHE A 90 -15.70 12.75 -9.32
N TYR A 91 -14.90 11.85 -9.87
CA TYR A 91 -14.36 11.98 -11.23
C TYR A 91 -15.22 11.20 -12.21
N SER A 92 -15.71 11.87 -13.25
CA SER A 92 -16.43 11.26 -14.37
C SER A 92 -15.65 11.46 -15.66
N ALA A 93 -15.35 10.39 -16.37
CA ALA A 93 -14.70 10.43 -17.69
C ALA A 93 -15.74 10.12 -18.76
N GLY A 94 -16.38 11.15 -19.32
CA GLY A 94 -17.39 10.99 -20.38
C GLY A 94 -18.64 10.23 -19.91
N PRO A 95 -19.04 9.13 -20.59
CA PRO A 95 -20.25 8.37 -20.27
C PRO A 95 -20.15 7.46 -19.04
N ILE A 96 -19.00 7.46 -18.33
CA ILE A 96 -18.79 6.58 -17.18
C ILE A 96 -19.52 7.16 -15.97
N GLU A 97 -20.53 6.40 -15.49
CA GLU A 97 -21.32 6.78 -14.34
C GLU A 97 -20.52 6.73 -13.02
N ARG A 98 -20.94 7.57 -12.08
CA ARG A 98 -20.38 7.59 -10.71
C ARG A 98 -20.64 6.26 -10.04
N ASN A 99 -19.58 5.65 -9.50
CA ASN A 99 -19.69 4.38 -8.80
C ASN A 99 -18.99 4.44 -7.44
N TYR A 100 -19.77 4.24 -6.37
CA TYR A 100 -19.23 4.29 -5.00
C TYR A 100 -18.31 3.12 -4.64
N TRP A 101 -18.24 2.05 -5.46
CA TRP A 101 -17.25 0.98 -5.30
C TRP A 101 -15.81 1.47 -5.44
N SER A 102 -15.59 2.65 -6.05
CA SER A 102 -14.30 3.31 -6.09
C SER A 102 -13.73 3.58 -4.69
N LEU A 103 -14.59 3.91 -3.70
CA LEU A 103 -14.16 4.07 -2.32
C LEU A 103 -13.66 2.74 -1.73
N ALA A 104 -14.35 1.63 -2.01
CA ALA A 104 -13.92 0.32 -1.56
C ALA A 104 -12.53 -0.04 -2.13
N ILE A 105 -12.30 0.18 -3.43
CA ILE A 105 -11.01 -0.05 -4.08
C ILE A 105 -9.93 0.89 -3.53
N CYS A 106 -10.30 2.12 -3.17
CA CYS A 106 -9.35 3.09 -2.65
C CYS A 106 -8.92 2.78 -1.20
N PHE A 107 -9.81 2.33 -0.32
CA PHE A 107 -9.53 2.18 1.11
C PHE A 107 -9.22 0.74 1.51
N ILE A 108 -10.04 -0.24 1.10
CA ILE A 108 -9.95 -1.61 1.58
C ILE A 108 -8.57 -2.23 1.31
N PRO A 109 -8.01 -2.17 0.09
CA PRO A 109 -6.70 -2.76 -0.18
C PRO A 109 -5.60 -2.18 0.72
N ARG A 110 -5.57 -0.86 0.90
CA ARG A 110 -4.55 -0.16 1.72
C ARG A 110 -4.62 -0.55 3.18
N ILE A 111 -5.82 -0.62 3.76
CA ILE A 111 -6.02 -1.09 5.13
C ILE A 111 -5.55 -2.55 5.27
N LEU A 112 -5.92 -3.41 4.31
CA LEU A 112 -5.55 -4.82 4.32
C LEU A 112 -4.05 -5.05 4.12
N VAL A 113 -3.33 -4.18 3.41
CA VAL A 113 -1.85 -4.21 3.40
C VAL A 113 -1.30 -4.17 4.82
N GLY A 114 -1.73 -3.21 5.63
CA GLY A 114 -1.27 -3.08 7.02
C GLY A 114 -1.65 -4.27 7.89
N VAL A 115 -2.89 -4.77 7.73
CA VAL A 115 -3.38 -5.95 8.47
C VAL A 115 -2.60 -7.20 8.09
N VAL A 116 -2.51 -7.52 6.79
CA VAL A 116 -1.83 -8.74 6.31
C VAL A 116 -0.35 -8.71 6.65
N THR A 117 0.34 -7.59 6.40
CA THR A 117 1.76 -7.44 6.77
C THR A 117 1.98 -7.69 8.27
N GLY A 118 1.19 -7.05 9.13
CA GLY A 118 1.34 -7.17 10.58
C GLY A 118 1.02 -8.58 11.10
N LEU A 119 -0.02 -9.22 10.57
CA LEU A 119 -0.38 -10.60 10.93
C LEU A 119 0.69 -11.59 10.45
N CYS A 120 1.14 -11.49 9.20
CA CYS A 120 2.18 -12.36 8.66
C CYS A 120 3.49 -12.21 9.43
N PHE A 121 3.90 -10.96 9.74
CA PHE A 121 5.09 -10.71 10.53
C PHE A 121 4.99 -11.31 11.93
N SER A 122 3.86 -11.15 12.61
CA SER A 122 3.61 -11.73 13.92
C SER A 122 3.66 -13.27 13.87
N LEU A 123 3.04 -13.87 12.84
CA LEU A 123 3.04 -15.32 12.65
C LEU A 123 4.44 -15.87 12.39
N PHE A 124 5.19 -15.29 11.46
CA PHE A 124 6.54 -15.75 11.11
C PHE A 124 7.52 -15.59 12.27
N THR A 125 7.37 -14.53 13.06
CA THR A 125 8.17 -14.31 14.29
C THR A 125 7.83 -15.35 15.35
N ARG A 126 6.55 -15.70 15.54
CA ARG A 126 6.12 -16.77 16.47
C ARG A 126 6.64 -18.15 16.03
N LEU A 127 6.68 -18.41 14.73
CA LEU A 127 7.24 -19.64 14.16
C LEU A 127 8.77 -19.67 14.15
N LYS A 128 9.42 -18.62 14.71
CA LYS A 128 10.90 -18.49 14.80
C LYS A 128 11.61 -18.58 13.44
N TRP A 129 10.97 -18.08 12.38
CA TRP A 129 11.60 -18.01 11.07
C TRP A 129 12.79 -17.05 11.08
N LYS A 130 13.75 -17.27 10.15
CA LYS A 130 14.91 -16.36 10.01
C LYS A 130 14.41 -14.93 9.75
N ASN A 131 15.06 -13.94 10.37
CA ASN A 131 14.66 -12.54 10.28
C ASN A 131 14.45 -12.05 8.83
N VAL A 132 15.38 -12.41 7.93
CA VAL A 132 15.26 -12.06 6.49
C VAL A 132 13.91 -12.50 5.91
N ILE A 133 13.49 -13.73 6.24
CA ILE A 133 12.22 -14.30 5.75
C ILE A 133 11.04 -13.62 6.44
N ALA A 134 11.09 -13.48 7.79
CA ALA A 134 9.97 -12.90 8.53
C ALA A 134 9.66 -11.46 8.10
N TYR A 135 10.67 -10.62 7.97
CA TYR A 135 10.49 -9.23 7.52
C TYR A 135 10.18 -9.15 6.02
N GLY A 136 11.04 -9.78 5.18
CA GLY A 136 10.93 -9.70 3.73
C GLY A 136 9.62 -10.26 3.20
N LEU A 137 9.27 -11.48 3.60
CA LEU A 137 8.05 -12.14 3.12
C LEU A 137 6.78 -11.41 3.61
N SER A 138 6.78 -10.84 4.83
CA SER A 138 5.65 -10.04 5.29
C SER A 138 5.43 -8.81 4.43
N GLY A 139 6.51 -8.13 4.02
CA GLY A 139 6.43 -6.98 3.12
C GLY A 139 5.95 -7.38 1.71
N VAL A 140 6.46 -8.50 1.17
CA VAL A 140 6.01 -9.04 -0.12
C VAL A 140 4.52 -9.36 -0.10
N LEU A 141 4.05 -10.09 0.92
CA LEU A 141 2.64 -10.48 1.04
C LEU A 141 1.72 -9.26 1.21
N GLY A 142 2.16 -8.27 1.99
CA GLY A 142 1.44 -7.01 2.13
C GLY A 142 1.30 -6.28 0.79
N SER A 143 2.38 -6.09 0.05
CA SER A 143 2.36 -5.44 -1.26
C SER A 143 1.50 -6.20 -2.27
N LEU A 144 1.65 -7.51 -2.36
CA LEU A 144 0.81 -8.34 -3.24
C LEU A 144 -0.67 -8.24 -2.90
N THR A 145 -1.01 -8.11 -1.61
CA THR A 145 -2.39 -7.88 -1.17
C THR A 145 -2.98 -6.63 -1.83
N ASN A 146 -2.23 -5.52 -1.85
CA ASN A 146 -2.67 -4.30 -2.54
C ASN A 146 -2.92 -4.56 -4.02
N THR A 147 -1.93 -5.09 -4.72
CA THR A 147 -1.99 -5.31 -6.17
C THR A 147 -3.17 -6.20 -6.56
N LEU A 148 -3.32 -7.34 -5.87
CA LEU A 148 -4.39 -8.29 -6.16
C LEU A 148 -5.78 -7.73 -5.87
N LEU A 149 -5.95 -7.01 -4.76
CA LEU A 149 -7.25 -6.45 -4.39
C LEU A 149 -7.64 -5.25 -5.25
N VAL A 150 -6.68 -4.38 -5.60
CA VAL A 150 -6.95 -3.25 -6.50
C VAL A 150 -7.31 -3.76 -7.89
N LEU A 151 -6.47 -4.59 -8.49
CA LEU A 151 -6.70 -5.08 -9.85
C LEU A 151 -7.92 -6.02 -9.93
N GLY A 152 -8.12 -6.87 -8.92
CA GLY A 152 -9.32 -7.69 -8.79
C GLY A 152 -10.59 -6.85 -8.61
N GLY A 153 -10.54 -5.81 -7.78
CA GLY A 153 -11.63 -4.87 -7.61
C GLY A 153 -11.97 -4.09 -8.89
N ILE A 154 -10.96 -3.66 -9.64
CA ILE A 154 -11.14 -3.05 -10.97
C ILE A 154 -11.86 -4.01 -11.91
N TYR A 155 -11.41 -5.26 -11.98
CA TYR A 155 -12.03 -6.26 -12.84
C TYR A 155 -13.50 -6.51 -12.50
N VAL A 156 -13.80 -6.66 -11.21
CA VAL A 156 -15.15 -7.02 -10.73
C VAL A 156 -16.13 -5.84 -10.81
N PHE A 157 -15.71 -4.64 -10.40
CA PHE A 157 -16.62 -3.50 -10.25
C PHE A 157 -16.60 -2.53 -11.43
N PHE A 158 -15.50 -2.50 -12.19
CA PHE A 158 -15.27 -1.51 -13.26
C PHE A 158 -14.84 -2.15 -14.58
N GLY A 159 -14.86 -3.47 -14.71
CA GLY A 159 -14.22 -4.19 -15.82
C GLY A 159 -14.58 -3.64 -17.21
N GLN A 160 -15.88 -3.44 -17.52
CA GLN A 160 -16.30 -2.89 -18.81
C GLN A 160 -15.84 -1.44 -18.97
N SER A 161 -16.14 -0.57 -18.01
CA SER A 161 -15.78 0.86 -18.06
C SER A 161 -14.26 1.05 -18.12
N TYR A 162 -13.50 0.19 -17.46
CA TYR A 162 -12.05 0.21 -17.50
C TYR A 162 -11.52 -0.23 -18.85
N ALA A 163 -12.07 -1.31 -19.46
CA ALA A 163 -11.71 -1.78 -20.77
C ALA A 163 -11.97 -0.71 -21.85
N ASP A 164 -13.13 -0.03 -21.78
CA ASP A 164 -13.50 1.06 -22.68
C ASP A 164 -12.54 2.26 -22.53
N ALA A 165 -12.19 2.62 -21.28
CA ALA A 165 -11.28 3.73 -21.01
C ALA A 165 -9.85 3.49 -21.55
N ILE A 166 -9.36 2.26 -21.54
CA ILE A 166 -8.05 1.88 -22.11
C ILE A 166 -8.16 1.43 -23.59
N LYS A 167 -9.34 1.56 -24.20
CA LYS A 167 -9.63 1.21 -25.62
C LYS A 167 -9.30 -0.25 -25.94
N THR A 168 -9.67 -1.18 -25.05
CA THR A 168 -9.49 -2.62 -25.23
C THR A 168 -10.81 -3.36 -25.10
N SER A 169 -10.85 -4.64 -25.53
CA SER A 169 -12.02 -5.49 -25.29
C SER A 169 -11.98 -6.09 -23.88
N PHE A 170 -13.15 -6.28 -23.29
CA PHE A 170 -13.29 -6.89 -21.95
C PHE A 170 -12.63 -8.27 -21.88
N ASN A 171 -12.69 -9.05 -22.98
CA ASN A 171 -12.07 -10.38 -23.04
C ASN A 171 -10.54 -10.37 -22.90
N LEU A 172 -9.89 -9.27 -23.31
CA LEU A 172 -8.44 -9.10 -23.19
C LEU A 172 -8.04 -8.50 -21.85
N LEU A 173 -8.99 -7.92 -21.09
CA LEU A 173 -8.74 -7.21 -19.85
C LEU A 173 -8.03 -8.11 -18.81
N LEU A 174 -8.45 -9.37 -18.68
CA LEU A 174 -7.83 -10.29 -17.73
C LEU A 174 -6.35 -10.54 -18.05
N GLY A 175 -6.01 -10.64 -19.33
CA GLY A 175 -4.61 -10.76 -19.79
C GLY A 175 -3.78 -9.52 -19.47
N LEU A 176 -4.36 -8.33 -19.68
CA LEU A 176 -3.70 -7.04 -19.33
C LEU A 176 -3.52 -6.88 -17.82
N ILE A 177 -4.48 -7.30 -17.01
CA ILE A 177 -4.36 -7.33 -15.55
C ILE A 177 -3.22 -8.27 -15.14
N GLY A 178 -3.16 -9.48 -15.70
CA GLY A 178 -2.07 -10.43 -15.48
C GLY A 178 -0.70 -9.84 -15.83
N LEU A 179 -0.61 -9.17 -16.98
CA LEU A 179 0.62 -8.47 -17.39
C LEU A 179 0.98 -7.35 -16.41
N ASN A 180 0.02 -6.57 -15.93
CA ASN A 180 0.25 -5.52 -14.95
C ASN A 180 0.74 -6.07 -13.60
N ILE A 181 0.22 -7.22 -13.15
CA ILE A 181 0.74 -7.91 -11.95
C ILE A 181 2.21 -8.27 -12.14
N LEU A 182 2.59 -8.78 -13.31
CA LEU A 182 3.97 -9.19 -13.59
C LEU A 182 4.92 -7.99 -13.71
N THR A 183 4.50 -6.93 -14.41
CA THR A 183 5.38 -5.80 -14.74
C THR A 183 5.46 -4.74 -13.64
N SER A 184 4.41 -4.57 -12.85
CA SER A 184 4.34 -3.57 -11.78
C SER A 184 4.19 -4.22 -10.41
N GLY A 185 3.31 -5.20 -10.24
CA GLY A 185 3.02 -5.82 -8.95
C GLY A 185 4.18 -6.61 -8.37
N ILE A 186 4.91 -7.38 -9.18
CA ILE A 186 6.09 -8.14 -8.70
C ILE A 186 7.23 -7.20 -8.28
N PRO A 187 7.67 -6.23 -9.09
CA PRO A 187 8.67 -5.25 -8.65
C PRO A 187 8.26 -4.50 -7.38
N GLU A 188 7.01 -4.07 -7.27
CA GLU A 188 6.48 -3.40 -6.08
C GLU A 188 6.54 -4.31 -4.84
N ALA A 189 6.20 -5.60 -4.99
CA ALA A 189 6.29 -6.58 -3.92
C ALA A 189 7.75 -6.82 -3.47
N VAL A 190 8.68 -6.89 -4.41
CA VAL A 190 10.12 -7.02 -4.10
C VAL A 190 10.60 -5.79 -3.32
N ILE A 191 10.25 -4.58 -3.77
CA ILE A 191 10.60 -3.34 -3.08
C ILE A 191 10.00 -3.32 -1.67
N GLY A 192 8.73 -3.69 -1.51
CA GLY A 192 8.05 -3.81 -0.21
C GLY A 192 8.76 -4.77 0.74
N GLY A 193 9.19 -5.92 0.23
CA GLY A 193 9.96 -6.92 1.00
C GLY A 193 11.36 -6.44 1.39
N VAL A 194 12.09 -5.83 0.45
CA VAL A 194 13.43 -5.28 0.70
C VAL A 194 13.35 -4.13 1.71
N ALA A 195 12.40 -3.21 1.55
CA ALA A 195 12.20 -2.09 2.47
C ALA A 195 11.83 -2.57 3.88
N ALA A 196 10.94 -3.57 3.99
CA ALA A 196 10.58 -4.17 5.28
C ALA A 196 11.81 -4.75 6.00
N TYR A 197 12.67 -5.47 5.29
CA TYR A 197 13.88 -6.02 5.89
C TYR A 197 14.91 -4.95 6.20
N ALA A 198 15.28 -4.13 5.20
CA ALA A 198 16.38 -3.18 5.32
C ALA A 198 16.11 -2.07 6.34
N ILE A 199 14.84 -1.66 6.51
CA ILE A 199 14.48 -0.58 7.43
C ILE A 199 14.07 -1.14 8.80
N CYS A 200 13.17 -2.14 8.84
CA CYS A 200 12.58 -2.57 10.11
C CYS A 200 13.52 -3.45 10.93
N TYR A 201 14.37 -4.28 10.29
CA TYR A 201 15.27 -5.17 11.02
C TYR A 201 16.30 -4.41 11.88
N PRO A 202 17.08 -3.43 11.36
CA PRO A 202 18.00 -2.68 12.20
C PRO A 202 17.31 -1.87 13.29
N ILE A 203 16.15 -1.25 12.98
CA ILE A 203 15.39 -0.48 13.97
C ILE A 203 14.97 -1.37 15.13
N LYS A 204 14.35 -2.53 14.88
CA LYS A 204 13.95 -3.44 15.95
C LYS A 204 15.13 -4.02 16.73
N LYS A 205 16.25 -4.28 16.06
CA LYS A 205 17.48 -4.75 16.73
C LYS A 205 18.02 -3.67 17.69
N HIS A 206 18.07 -2.41 17.26
CA HIS A 206 18.50 -1.31 18.14
C HIS A 206 17.54 -1.05 19.30
N MET A 207 16.23 -1.15 19.05
CA MET A 207 15.23 -1.00 20.12
C MET A 207 15.36 -2.09 21.19
N SER A 208 15.68 -3.34 20.83
CA SER A 208 15.86 -4.41 21.82
C SER A 208 17.10 -4.19 22.71
N HIS A 209 18.20 -3.64 22.17
CA HIS A 209 19.41 -3.33 22.94
C HIS A 209 19.31 -2.05 23.80
N SER A 210 18.32 -1.21 23.60
CA SER A 210 18.15 0.02 24.39
C SER A 210 17.34 -0.21 25.67
N PHE A 211 16.76 -1.40 25.85
CA PHE A 211 15.96 -1.80 27.01
C PHE A 211 16.63 -2.89 27.88
N GLU A 212 17.84 -3.36 27.50
CA GLU A 212 18.77 -4.12 28.36
C GLU A 212 19.74 -3.15 29.05
#